data_e81081b25835fdb2a0bfc991b7db1148
#
_entry.id   e81081b25835fdb2a0bfc991b7db1148
#
_cell.length_a   1.000
_cell.length_b   1.000
_cell.length_c   1.000
_cell.angle_alpha   90.00
_cell.angle_beta   90.00
_cell.angle_gamma   90.00
#
_symmetry.space_group_name_H-M   'P 1'
#
loop_
_entity.id
_entity.type
_entity.pdbx_description
1 polymer ?
#
loop_
_entity_poly.entity_id
_entity_poly.type
_entity_poly.pdbx_seq_one_letter_code
_entity_poly.pdbx_strand_id
1 'polypeptide(L)'
;FLDVTVNKKNILLASKVAKKIRSKINEEIGLTASAGISINKFTAKVATEINKPNGQKTIHPDRLEVFLNKLAIDKFFGVGKVTAKKMNELGIYNGFDLRAKSLNFLEEKFGKMGKSFYNIIRGKQQNPVNPNRVRKSVGAERTFNKDIRSEGFMIEKLKIIATEVEERLSKIGSRGKTITIKIKYYDFNLETRSRTISNLVQKKSEFFPIISELIYQKEILKPVRLLGISISSLVNDNDKIETFLDLQCKFDF
;
A
#
# COMPACT_ATOMS: atom_id res chain seq x y z
N PHE A 1 -7.07 9.15 -1.23
CA PHE A 1 -8.12 9.88 -0.49
C PHE A 1 -7.87 11.37 -0.58
N LEU A 2 -8.96 12.16 -0.58
CA LEU A 2 -8.94 13.61 -0.49
C LEU A 2 -9.79 14.02 0.72
N ASP A 3 -9.25 14.90 1.55
CA ASP A 3 -10.06 15.63 2.53
C ASP A 3 -10.58 16.89 1.85
N VAL A 4 -11.88 17.04 1.82
CA VAL A 4 -12.56 18.17 1.16
C VAL A 4 -13.37 19.00 2.15
N THR A 5 -13.17 18.80 3.45
CA THR A 5 -13.85 19.53 4.54
C THR A 5 -13.61 21.03 4.37
N VAL A 6 -12.36 21.41 4.12
CA VAL A 6 -11.98 22.78 3.74
C VAL A 6 -11.42 22.74 2.32
N ASN A 7 -12.01 23.47 1.38
CA ASN A 7 -11.54 23.46 -0.01
C ASN A 7 -11.49 24.88 -0.59
N LYS A 8 -10.49 25.12 -1.46
CA LYS A 8 -10.18 26.45 -2.03
C LYS A 8 -11.36 27.12 -2.80
N LYS A 9 -12.36 26.33 -3.20
CA LYS A 9 -13.51 26.83 -3.96
C LYS A 9 -14.77 27.00 -3.09
N ASN A 10 -14.67 26.83 -1.77
CA ASN A 10 -15.75 26.94 -0.80
C ASN A 10 -17.01 26.13 -1.20
N ILE A 11 -16.82 24.94 -1.78
CA ILE A 11 -17.92 24.06 -2.16
C ILE A 11 -18.38 23.31 -0.92
N LEU A 12 -19.57 23.61 -0.40
CA LEU A 12 -20.11 23.04 0.84
C LEU A 12 -20.34 21.52 0.80
N LEU A 13 -20.73 20.99 -0.36
CA LEU A 13 -21.08 19.58 -0.49
C LEU A 13 -19.92 18.77 -1.10
N ALA A 14 -19.37 17.84 -0.34
CA ALA A 14 -18.33 16.91 -0.82
C ALA A 14 -18.76 16.11 -2.07
N SER A 15 -20.05 15.80 -2.19
CA SER A 15 -20.64 15.16 -3.39
C SER A 15 -20.51 16.02 -4.65
N LYS A 16 -20.64 17.36 -4.53
CA LYS A 16 -20.43 18.29 -5.65
C LYS A 16 -18.95 18.37 -6.04
N VAL A 17 -18.03 18.33 -5.04
CA VAL A 17 -16.58 18.27 -5.30
C VAL A 17 -16.24 17.01 -6.08
N ALA A 18 -16.70 15.85 -5.61
CA ALA A 18 -16.46 14.56 -6.27
C ALA A 18 -17.04 14.53 -7.70
N LYS A 19 -18.23 15.07 -7.92
CA LYS A 19 -18.83 15.19 -9.27
C LYS A 19 -17.95 16.04 -10.19
N LYS A 20 -17.50 17.21 -9.74
CA LYS A 20 -16.61 18.08 -10.53
C LYS A 20 -15.29 17.40 -10.89
N ILE A 21 -14.66 16.70 -9.94
CA ILE A 21 -13.42 15.97 -10.20
C ILE A 21 -13.64 14.88 -11.26
N ARG A 22 -14.71 14.09 -11.14
CA ARG A 22 -15.05 13.03 -12.09
C ARG A 22 -15.35 13.58 -13.50
N SER A 23 -16.13 14.65 -13.58
CA SER A 23 -16.44 15.33 -14.87
C SER A 23 -15.14 15.82 -15.52
N LYS A 24 -14.27 16.48 -14.75
CA LYS A 24 -13.01 17.03 -15.27
C LYS A 24 -12.04 15.93 -15.76
N ILE A 25 -11.95 14.80 -15.05
CA ILE A 25 -11.19 13.64 -15.52
C ILE A 25 -11.72 13.13 -16.88
N ASN A 26 -13.03 13.06 -17.03
CA ASN A 26 -13.63 12.60 -18.27
C ASN A 26 -13.43 13.61 -19.42
N GLU A 27 -13.62 14.89 -19.15
CA GLU A 27 -13.44 15.97 -20.13
C GLU A 27 -11.99 16.12 -20.61
N GLU A 28 -11.00 16.03 -19.71
CA GLU A 28 -9.60 16.29 -20.05
C GLU A 28 -8.87 15.06 -20.63
N ILE A 29 -9.20 13.85 -20.19
CA ILE A 29 -8.47 12.64 -20.58
C ILE A 29 -9.35 11.49 -21.08
N GLY A 30 -10.66 11.69 -21.22
CA GLY A 30 -11.58 10.67 -21.74
C GLY A 30 -11.77 9.44 -20.85
N LEU A 31 -11.29 9.45 -19.61
CA LEU A 31 -11.41 8.33 -18.69
C LEU A 31 -12.58 8.51 -17.72
N THR A 32 -13.15 7.39 -17.29
CA THR A 32 -14.17 7.39 -16.24
C THR A 32 -13.54 7.19 -14.85
N ALA A 33 -14.12 7.82 -13.83
CA ALA A 33 -13.74 7.64 -12.45
C ALA A 33 -14.96 7.40 -11.56
N SER A 34 -14.78 6.62 -10.48
CA SER A 34 -15.82 6.42 -9.46
C SER A 34 -15.40 7.02 -8.13
N ALA A 35 -16.36 7.56 -7.37
CA ALA A 35 -16.11 8.22 -6.11
C ALA A 35 -17.01 7.71 -4.99
N GLY A 36 -16.43 7.47 -3.82
CA GLY A 36 -17.15 7.24 -2.57
C GLY A 36 -16.94 8.41 -1.61
N ILE A 37 -17.98 8.87 -0.99
CA ILE A 37 -17.98 10.01 -0.08
C ILE A 37 -18.49 9.56 1.28
N SER A 38 -17.73 9.83 2.35
CA SER A 38 -18.16 9.59 3.72
C SER A 38 -17.26 10.34 4.71
N ILE A 39 -17.59 10.25 6.00
CA ILE A 39 -16.84 10.90 7.08
C ILE A 39 -15.51 10.24 7.43
N ASN A 40 -15.22 9.05 6.92
CA ASN A 40 -13.96 8.36 7.15
C ASN A 40 -13.48 7.62 5.89
N LYS A 41 -12.17 7.30 5.87
CA LYS A 41 -11.51 6.68 4.72
C LYS A 41 -12.03 5.29 4.40
N PHE A 42 -12.34 4.47 5.42
CA PHE A 42 -12.83 3.11 5.21
C PHE A 42 -14.16 3.13 4.45
N THR A 43 -15.13 3.86 4.98
CA THR A 43 -16.48 3.92 4.39
C THR A 43 -16.45 4.58 3.01
N ALA A 44 -15.67 5.65 2.83
CA ALA A 44 -15.49 6.28 1.51
C ALA A 44 -14.90 5.29 0.49
N LYS A 45 -13.90 4.48 0.90
CA LYS A 45 -13.30 3.48 0.01
C LYS A 45 -14.30 2.38 -0.38
N VAL A 46 -15.05 1.86 0.57
CA VAL A 46 -16.09 0.85 0.29
C VAL A 46 -17.21 1.43 -0.57
N ALA A 47 -17.65 2.65 -0.27
CA ALA A 47 -18.69 3.35 -1.06
C ALA A 47 -18.28 3.54 -2.53
N THR A 48 -16.96 3.71 -2.80
CA THR A 48 -16.47 3.81 -4.18
C THR A 48 -16.76 2.56 -5.01
N GLU A 49 -16.75 1.37 -4.39
CA GLU A 49 -16.92 0.10 -5.11
C GLU A 49 -18.40 -0.17 -5.49
N ILE A 50 -19.37 0.44 -4.78
CA ILE A 50 -20.81 0.14 -4.94
C ILE A 50 -21.33 0.55 -6.30
N ASN A 51 -20.96 1.72 -6.77
CA ASN A 51 -21.48 2.31 -8.01
C ASN A 51 -20.43 2.35 -9.13
N LYS A 52 -19.50 1.38 -9.17
CA LYS A 52 -18.60 1.19 -10.32
C LYS A 52 -19.33 0.53 -11.49
N PRO A 53 -18.96 0.85 -12.74
CA PRO A 53 -18.07 1.92 -13.18
C PRO A 53 -18.75 3.29 -13.21
N ASN A 54 -17.95 4.35 -13.30
CA ASN A 54 -18.36 5.74 -13.52
C ASN A 54 -19.50 6.22 -12.58
N GLY A 55 -19.49 5.75 -11.35
CA GLY A 55 -20.52 6.03 -10.36
C GLY A 55 -20.02 6.86 -9.17
N GLN A 56 -20.96 7.30 -8.36
CA GLN A 56 -20.71 8.03 -7.13
C GLN A 56 -21.65 7.55 -6.04
N LYS A 57 -21.14 7.33 -4.83
CA LYS A 57 -21.94 6.94 -3.66
C LYS A 57 -21.54 7.76 -2.45
N THR A 58 -22.54 8.38 -1.82
CA THR A 58 -22.36 9.05 -0.51
C THR A 58 -22.99 8.18 0.57
N ILE A 59 -22.23 7.95 1.64
CA ILE A 59 -22.71 7.35 2.88
C ILE A 59 -22.74 8.45 3.93
N HIS A 60 -23.93 8.90 4.26
CA HIS A 60 -24.18 9.94 5.27
C HIS A 60 -23.88 9.40 6.68
N PRO A 61 -23.43 10.24 7.63
CA PRO A 61 -23.18 9.84 9.02
C PRO A 61 -24.32 9.04 9.65
N ASP A 62 -25.56 9.50 9.50
CA ASP A 62 -26.76 8.84 10.05
C ASP A 62 -27.04 7.46 9.47
N ARG A 63 -26.47 7.14 8.32
CA ARG A 63 -26.63 5.84 7.63
C ARG A 63 -25.41 4.94 7.80
N LEU A 64 -24.36 5.45 8.44
CA LEU A 64 -23.07 4.75 8.55
C LEU A 64 -23.20 3.39 9.23
N GLU A 65 -23.87 3.34 10.37
CA GLU A 65 -24.03 2.12 11.14
C GLU A 65 -24.81 1.06 10.38
N VAL A 66 -25.97 1.44 9.85
CA VAL A 66 -26.83 0.53 9.06
C VAL A 66 -26.07 0.02 7.84
N PHE A 67 -25.30 0.88 7.18
CA PHE A 67 -24.50 0.51 6.04
C PHE A 67 -23.40 -0.50 6.42
N LEU A 68 -22.64 -0.24 7.48
CA LEU A 68 -21.56 -1.09 7.93
C LEU A 68 -22.09 -2.46 8.42
N ASN A 69 -23.19 -2.49 9.15
CA ASN A 69 -23.79 -3.74 9.65
C ASN A 69 -24.21 -4.67 8.51
N LYS A 70 -24.74 -4.13 7.41
CA LYS A 70 -25.16 -4.91 6.23
C LYS A 70 -24.03 -5.31 5.30
N LEU A 71 -22.84 -4.72 5.46
CA LEU A 71 -21.71 -4.97 4.57
C LEU A 71 -21.19 -6.39 4.74
N ALA A 72 -21.13 -7.18 3.66
CA ALA A 72 -20.53 -8.50 3.66
C ALA A 72 -19.03 -8.41 3.98
N ILE A 73 -18.50 -9.37 4.74
CA ILE A 73 -17.14 -9.28 5.31
C ILE A 73 -16.05 -9.31 4.23
N ASP A 74 -16.28 -9.96 3.11
CA ASP A 74 -15.38 -9.98 1.95
C ASP A 74 -15.28 -8.62 1.23
N LYS A 75 -16.22 -7.72 1.47
CA LYS A 75 -16.25 -6.34 0.95
C LYS A 75 -15.59 -5.32 1.88
N PHE A 76 -15.17 -5.74 3.06
CA PHE A 76 -14.42 -4.87 3.96
C PHE A 76 -13.05 -4.54 3.36
N PHE A 77 -12.78 -3.26 3.17
CA PHE A 77 -11.48 -2.82 2.70
C PHE A 77 -10.37 -3.28 3.69
N GLY A 78 -9.38 -3.99 3.18
CA GLY A 78 -8.31 -4.58 3.98
C GLY A 78 -8.57 -6.03 4.43
N VAL A 79 -9.76 -6.57 4.16
CA VAL A 79 -10.06 -8.00 4.33
C VAL A 79 -9.82 -8.71 3.01
N GLY A 80 -8.70 -9.45 2.91
CA GLY A 80 -8.41 -10.31 1.77
C GLY A 80 -9.09 -11.69 1.89
N LYS A 81 -9.00 -12.50 0.84
CA LYS A 81 -9.64 -13.85 0.79
C LYS A 81 -9.33 -14.73 1.99
N VAL A 82 -8.07 -14.76 2.43
CA VAL A 82 -7.63 -15.56 3.59
C VAL A 82 -8.28 -15.06 4.88
N THR A 83 -8.31 -13.74 5.10
CA THR A 83 -8.93 -13.15 6.29
C THR A 83 -10.43 -13.33 6.28
N ALA A 84 -11.08 -13.15 5.13
CA ALA A 84 -12.52 -13.39 4.98
C ALA A 84 -12.89 -14.86 5.30
N LYS A 85 -12.13 -15.82 4.77
CA LYS A 85 -12.32 -17.25 5.08
C LYS A 85 -12.22 -17.49 6.59
N LYS A 86 -11.16 -17.00 7.24
CA LYS A 86 -10.99 -17.12 8.70
C LYS A 86 -12.13 -16.47 9.48
N MET A 87 -12.63 -15.31 9.02
CA MET A 87 -13.78 -14.66 9.65
C MET A 87 -15.05 -15.50 9.52
N ASN A 88 -15.31 -16.06 8.35
CA ASN A 88 -16.47 -16.93 8.10
C ASN A 88 -16.44 -18.19 8.98
N GLU A 89 -15.26 -18.81 9.14
CA GLU A 89 -15.06 -19.97 10.06
C GLU A 89 -15.34 -19.62 11.53
N LEU A 90 -15.23 -18.34 11.90
CA LEU A 90 -15.56 -17.80 13.22
C LEU A 90 -17.01 -17.28 13.34
N GLY A 91 -17.85 -17.53 12.33
CA GLY A 91 -19.24 -17.07 12.29
C GLY A 91 -19.37 -15.56 12.09
N ILE A 92 -18.45 -14.95 11.35
CA ILE A 92 -18.45 -13.51 11.01
C ILE A 92 -18.62 -13.40 9.50
N TYR A 93 -19.83 -13.19 9.00
CA TYR A 93 -20.17 -13.11 7.58
C TYR A 93 -20.40 -11.69 7.10
N ASN A 94 -20.75 -10.79 8.02
CA ASN A 94 -21.08 -9.39 7.72
C ASN A 94 -20.69 -8.47 8.88
N GLY A 95 -20.96 -7.18 8.73
CA GLY A 95 -20.63 -6.19 9.77
C GLY A 95 -21.41 -6.37 11.05
N PHE A 96 -22.66 -6.84 11.00
CA PHE A 96 -23.45 -7.11 12.21
C PHE A 96 -22.79 -8.19 13.07
N ASP A 97 -22.38 -9.29 12.46
CA ASP A 97 -21.66 -10.37 13.16
C ASP A 97 -20.33 -9.88 13.75
N LEU A 98 -19.60 -9.05 12.99
CA LEU A 98 -18.33 -8.46 13.44
C LEU A 98 -18.56 -7.52 14.63
N ARG A 99 -19.63 -6.73 14.63
CA ARG A 99 -19.98 -5.80 15.71
C ARG A 99 -20.30 -6.54 17.02
N ALA A 100 -20.89 -7.72 16.95
CA ALA A 100 -21.22 -8.57 18.08
C ALA A 100 -19.97 -9.12 18.80
N LYS A 101 -18.80 -9.14 18.15
CA LYS A 101 -17.58 -9.67 18.77
C LYS A 101 -16.93 -8.63 19.69
N SER A 102 -16.37 -9.12 20.81
CA SER A 102 -15.62 -8.29 21.74
C SER A 102 -14.25 -7.87 21.18
N LEU A 103 -13.68 -6.80 21.72
CA LEU A 103 -12.32 -6.37 21.35
C LEU A 103 -11.30 -7.47 21.61
N ASN A 104 -11.34 -8.08 22.80
CA ASN A 104 -10.40 -9.13 23.20
C ASN A 104 -10.46 -10.33 22.24
N PHE A 105 -11.67 -10.77 21.85
CA PHE A 105 -11.84 -11.85 20.88
C PHE A 105 -11.18 -11.48 19.52
N LEU A 106 -11.40 -10.26 19.03
CA LEU A 106 -10.87 -9.85 17.76
C LEU A 106 -9.35 -9.67 17.80
N GLU A 107 -8.78 -9.16 18.90
CA GLU A 107 -7.34 -9.05 19.09
C GLU A 107 -6.66 -10.41 19.20
N GLU A 108 -7.28 -11.38 19.93
CA GLU A 108 -6.78 -12.75 20.01
C GLU A 108 -6.72 -13.42 18.62
N LYS A 109 -7.78 -13.29 17.83
CA LYS A 109 -7.88 -13.97 16.53
C LYS A 109 -7.14 -13.27 15.38
N PHE A 110 -7.01 -11.94 15.42
CA PHE A 110 -6.50 -11.12 14.30
C PHE A 110 -5.36 -10.18 14.70
N GLY A 111 -4.88 -10.21 15.93
CA GLY A 111 -3.81 -9.34 16.43
C GLY A 111 -4.15 -7.86 16.29
N LYS A 112 -3.19 -7.06 15.87
CA LYS A 112 -3.38 -5.60 15.64
C LYS A 112 -4.54 -5.26 14.71
N MET A 113 -4.83 -6.15 13.75
CA MET A 113 -5.96 -5.96 12.84
C MET A 113 -7.30 -6.13 13.55
N GLY A 114 -7.38 -6.94 14.61
CA GLY A 114 -8.59 -7.11 15.42
C GLY A 114 -9.07 -5.79 16.02
N LYS A 115 -8.16 -5.01 16.60
CA LYS A 115 -8.46 -3.65 17.09
C LYS A 115 -8.94 -2.72 15.97
N SER A 116 -8.33 -2.82 14.79
CA SER A 116 -8.76 -2.06 13.63
C SER A 116 -10.19 -2.42 13.20
N PHE A 117 -10.51 -3.71 13.10
CA PHE A 117 -11.85 -4.18 12.75
C PHE A 117 -12.91 -3.75 13.78
N TYR A 118 -12.58 -3.85 15.08
CA TYR A 118 -13.45 -3.40 16.15
C TYR A 118 -13.81 -1.92 16.03
N ASN A 119 -12.83 -1.06 15.74
CA ASN A 119 -13.02 0.38 15.57
C ASN A 119 -13.76 0.72 14.27
N ILE A 120 -13.42 0.05 13.17
CA ILE A 120 -14.05 0.26 11.86
C ILE A 120 -15.57 0.05 11.95
N ILE A 121 -16.00 -1.10 12.48
CA ILE A 121 -17.42 -1.44 12.52
C ILE A 121 -18.23 -0.52 13.44
N ARG A 122 -17.57 0.17 14.37
CA ARG A 122 -18.18 1.16 15.26
C ARG A 122 -18.05 2.61 14.75
N GLY A 123 -17.53 2.79 13.54
CA GLY A 123 -17.32 4.11 12.94
C GLY A 123 -16.23 4.94 13.62
N LYS A 124 -15.47 4.35 14.56
CA LYS A 124 -14.44 5.04 15.36
C LYS A 124 -13.06 5.10 14.65
N GLN A 125 -13.05 5.31 13.36
CA GLN A 125 -11.81 5.40 12.60
C GLN A 125 -11.34 6.86 12.50
N GLN A 126 -10.41 7.24 13.36
CA GLN A 126 -9.74 8.56 13.35
C GLN A 126 -8.40 8.46 12.62
N ASN A 127 -8.43 8.34 11.31
CA ASN A 127 -7.24 8.33 10.45
C ASN A 127 -7.32 9.48 9.46
N PRO A 128 -6.77 10.68 9.76
CA PRO A 128 -6.79 11.81 8.84
C PRO A 128 -6.08 11.48 7.53
N VAL A 129 -6.38 12.23 6.49
CA VAL A 129 -5.63 12.15 5.23
C VAL A 129 -4.25 12.77 5.49
N ASN A 130 -3.20 11.96 5.41
CA ASN A 130 -1.82 12.41 5.53
C ASN A 130 -1.17 12.45 4.13
N PRO A 131 -0.92 13.65 3.57
CA PRO A 131 -0.26 13.81 2.29
C PRO A 131 1.27 13.58 2.39
N ASN A 132 1.86 13.78 3.58
CA ASN A 132 3.30 13.75 3.80
C ASN A 132 3.75 12.41 4.37
N ARG A 133 3.54 11.34 3.61
CA ARG A 133 3.93 10.01 4.06
C ARG A 133 5.41 9.76 3.79
N VAL A 134 6.19 9.47 4.81
CA VAL A 134 7.57 9.01 4.68
C VAL A 134 7.59 7.65 3.96
N ARG A 135 8.34 7.58 2.87
CA ARG A 135 8.50 6.36 2.08
C ARG A 135 9.42 5.38 2.82
N LYS A 136 9.00 4.12 2.92
CA LYS A 136 9.76 3.06 3.61
C LYS A 136 10.59 2.20 2.68
N SER A 137 10.29 2.19 1.40
CA SER A 137 11.01 1.45 0.37
C SER A 137 10.88 2.09 -1.00
N VAL A 138 11.84 1.83 -1.86
CA VAL A 138 11.84 2.16 -3.29
C VAL A 138 12.06 0.88 -4.06
N GLY A 139 11.26 0.65 -5.09
CA GLY A 139 11.41 -0.54 -5.91
C GLY A 139 10.83 -0.35 -7.30
N ALA A 140 11.21 -1.25 -8.19
CA ALA A 140 10.64 -1.41 -9.52
C ALA A 140 10.42 -2.89 -9.80
N GLU A 141 9.43 -3.21 -10.61
CA GLU A 141 9.13 -4.59 -11.01
C GLU A 141 8.60 -4.62 -12.45
N ARG A 142 8.84 -5.74 -13.13
CA ARG A 142 8.37 -5.98 -14.50
C ARG A 142 7.70 -7.34 -14.60
N THR A 143 6.48 -7.35 -15.11
CA THR A 143 5.78 -8.55 -15.55
C THR A 143 6.14 -8.78 -17.02
N PHE A 144 6.47 -10.00 -17.39
CA PHE A 144 6.86 -10.34 -18.74
C PHE A 144 5.67 -10.87 -19.56
N ASN A 145 5.64 -10.56 -20.86
CA ASN A 145 4.59 -11.06 -21.74
C ASN A 145 4.66 -12.59 -21.94
N LYS A 146 5.89 -13.13 -21.89
CA LYS A 146 6.17 -14.58 -21.87
C LYS A 146 7.01 -14.90 -20.65
N ASP A 147 6.68 -15.99 -19.96
CA ASP A 147 7.41 -16.43 -18.79
C ASP A 147 8.85 -16.81 -19.14
N ILE A 148 9.81 -16.39 -18.30
CA ILE A 148 11.25 -16.53 -18.54
C ILE A 148 11.75 -17.79 -17.84
N ARG A 149 12.59 -18.58 -18.58
CA ARG A 149 13.33 -19.74 -18.01
C ARG A 149 14.83 -19.51 -17.96
N SER A 150 15.37 -18.69 -18.86
CA SER A 150 16.81 -18.42 -18.96
C SER A 150 17.30 -17.52 -17.84
N GLU A 151 18.23 -18.00 -17.03
CA GLU A 151 18.86 -17.21 -15.97
C GLU A 151 19.62 -16.00 -16.51
N GLY A 152 20.34 -16.15 -17.64
CA GLY A 152 21.04 -15.05 -18.29
C GLY A 152 20.06 -13.92 -18.67
N PHE A 153 18.89 -14.28 -19.19
CA PHE A 153 17.86 -13.30 -19.53
C PHE A 153 17.23 -12.65 -18.28
N MET A 154 17.09 -13.42 -17.19
CA MET A 154 16.64 -12.86 -15.89
C MET A 154 17.64 -11.81 -15.38
N ILE A 155 18.94 -12.08 -15.44
CA ILE A 155 20.00 -11.13 -15.05
C ILE A 155 19.97 -9.86 -15.90
N GLU A 156 19.77 -9.98 -17.22
CA GLU A 156 19.61 -8.80 -18.09
C GLU A 156 18.41 -7.95 -17.68
N LYS A 157 17.26 -8.58 -17.41
CA LYS A 157 16.07 -7.85 -16.95
C LYS A 157 16.28 -7.20 -15.58
N LEU A 158 16.96 -7.89 -14.66
CA LEU A 158 17.31 -7.31 -13.36
C LEU A 158 18.26 -6.11 -13.48
N LYS A 159 19.18 -6.10 -14.44
CA LYS A 159 20.04 -4.94 -14.73
C LYS A 159 19.22 -3.70 -15.12
N ILE A 160 18.19 -3.89 -15.94
CA ILE A 160 17.29 -2.79 -16.35
C ILE A 160 16.47 -2.29 -15.16
N ILE A 161 15.89 -3.22 -14.37
CA ILE A 161 15.11 -2.88 -13.17
C ILE A 161 16.00 -2.17 -12.14
N ALA A 162 17.25 -2.59 -11.97
CA ALA A 162 18.20 -1.96 -11.06
C ALA A 162 18.52 -0.51 -11.47
N THR A 163 18.66 -0.22 -12.75
CA THR A 163 18.84 1.17 -13.24
C THR A 163 17.63 2.04 -12.86
N GLU A 164 16.41 1.53 -13.04
CA GLU A 164 15.20 2.25 -12.64
C GLU A 164 15.10 2.48 -11.12
N VAL A 165 15.55 1.52 -10.31
CA VAL A 165 15.61 1.68 -8.84
C VAL A 165 16.62 2.74 -8.44
N GLU A 166 17.81 2.77 -9.05
CA GLU A 166 18.82 3.80 -8.85
C GLU A 166 18.28 5.20 -9.17
N GLU A 167 17.63 5.38 -10.32
CA GLU A 167 17.00 6.64 -10.72
C GLU A 167 15.95 7.10 -9.71
N ARG A 168 15.10 6.18 -9.23
CA ARG A 168 14.08 6.48 -8.24
C ARG A 168 14.66 6.85 -6.88
N LEU A 169 15.74 6.19 -6.44
CA LEU A 169 16.45 6.50 -5.19
C LEU A 169 17.11 7.87 -5.29
N SER A 170 17.80 8.15 -6.40
CA SER A 170 18.47 9.42 -6.66
C SER A 170 17.48 10.57 -6.68
N LYS A 171 16.32 10.39 -7.35
CA LYS A 171 15.27 11.42 -7.44
C LYS A 171 14.73 11.87 -6.09
N ILE A 172 14.73 10.99 -5.09
CA ILE A 172 14.22 11.30 -3.74
C ILE A 172 15.34 11.55 -2.72
N GLY A 173 16.61 11.54 -3.13
CA GLY A 173 17.76 11.73 -2.24
C GLY A 173 17.83 10.68 -1.11
N SER A 174 17.49 9.43 -1.40
CA SER A 174 17.43 8.38 -0.37
C SER A 174 18.40 7.25 -0.67
N ARG A 175 18.92 6.66 0.39
CA ARG A 175 19.76 5.46 0.39
C ARG A 175 19.14 4.42 1.31
N GLY A 176 19.42 3.12 1.10
CA GLY A 176 18.86 2.08 1.95
C GLY A 176 19.84 0.96 2.26
N LYS A 177 19.48 0.07 3.17
CA LYS A 177 20.34 -1.03 3.65
C LYS A 177 19.83 -2.41 3.27
N THR A 178 18.55 -2.58 3.03
CA THR A 178 17.95 -3.89 2.77
C THR A 178 17.60 -4.01 1.29
N ILE A 179 18.29 -4.90 0.61
CA ILE A 179 18.13 -5.22 -0.80
C ILE A 179 17.23 -6.45 -0.90
N THR A 180 16.17 -6.37 -1.67
CA THR A 180 15.21 -7.47 -1.86
C THR A 180 14.99 -7.72 -3.34
N ILE A 181 15.11 -8.98 -3.76
CA ILE A 181 14.62 -9.47 -5.05
C ILE A 181 13.26 -10.12 -4.87
N LYS A 182 12.35 -9.84 -5.79
CA LYS A 182 11.02 -10.40 -5.88
C LYS A 182 10.91 -11.25 -7.14
N ILE A 183 10.53 -12.50 -6.98
CA ILE A 183 10.37 -13.47 -8.06
C ILE A 183 8.92 -13.96 -8.01
N LYS A 184 8.17 -13.76 -9.07
CA LYS A 184 6.82 -14.32 -9.21
C LYS A 184 6.82 -15.33 -10.34
N TYR A 185 6.41 -16.53 -10.03
CA TYR A 185 6.36 -17.64 -10.96
C TYR A 185 5.09 -17.63 -11.82
N TYR A 186 5.06 -18.45 -12.86
CA TYR A 186 3.93 -18.62 -13.79
C TYR A 186 2.62 -19.01 -13.08
N ASP A 187 2.73 -19.78 -11.99
CA ASP A 187 1.62 -20.23 -11.14
C ASP A 187 1.21 -19.18 -10.07
N PHE A 188 1.66 -17.94 -10.23
CA PHE A 188 1.44 -16.81 -9.34
C PHE A 188 2.03 -16.95 -7.93
N ASN A 189 2.76 -18.03 -7.64
CA ASN A 189 3.53 -18.14 -6.40
C ASN A 189 4.59 -17.02 -6.35
N LEU A 190 4.73 -16.44 -5.18
CA LEU A 190 5.64 -15.32 -4.92
C LEU A 190 6.77 -15.78 -3.99
N GLU A 191 8.00 -15.54 -4.40
CA GLU A 191 9.20 -15.70 -3.58
C GLU A 191 9.91 -14.35 -3.45
N THR A 192 10.42 -14.06 -2.26
CA THR A 192 11.28 -12.92 -1.99
C THR A 192 12.55 -13.37 -1.33
N ARG A 193 13.68 -12.84 -1.78
CA ARG A 193 14.99 -13.06 -1.16
C ARG A 193 15.57 -11.72 -0.79
N SER A 194 16.11 -11.57 0.41
CA SER A 194 16.58 -10.27 0.87
C SER A 194 17.88 -10.39 1.66
N ARG A 195 18.69 -9.33 1.60
CA ARG A 195 19.89 -9.15 2.41
C ARG A 195 19.94 -7.74 2.96
N THR A 196 20.21 -7.63 4.24
CA THR A 196 20.52 -6.34 4.89
C THR A 196 22.03 -6.24 5.06
N ILE A 197 22.58 -5.09 4.69
CA ILE A 197 24.00 -4.79 4.78
C ILE A 197 24.25 -3.59 5.71
N SER A 198 25.47 -3.41 6.18
CA SER A 198 25.85 -2.29 7.05
C SER A 198 25.86 -0.95 6.30
N ASN A 199 26.32 -0.97 5.05
CA ASN A 199 26.46 0.23 4.23
C ASN A 199 25.13 0.65 3.59
N LEU A 200 24.96 1.96 3.40
CA LEU A 200 23.84 2.52 2.66
C LEU A 200 24.15 2.46 1.15
N VAL A 201 23.22 1.96 0.36
CA VAL A 201 23.35 1.87 -1.11
C VAL A 201 22.32 2.74 -1.82
N GLN A 202 22.74 3.35 -2.93
CA GLN A 202 21.91 4.11 -3.84
C GLN A 202 22.21 3.72 -5.28
N LYS A 203 23.49 3.60 -5.63
CA LYS A 203 23.95 3.33 -6.98
C LYS A 203 23.80 1.85 -7.32
N LYS A 204 23.42 1.57 -8.56
CA LYS A 204 23.32 0.20 -9.10
C LYS A 204 24.60 -0.60 -8.87
N SER A 205 25.77 -0.01 -9.06
CA SER A 205 27.05 -0.67 -8.84
C SER A 205 27.23 -1.18 -7.41
N GLU A 206 26.57 -0.57 -6.41
CA GLU A 206 26.67 -0.93 -5.00
C GLU A 206 25.76 -2.12 -4.64
N PHE A 207 24.55 -2.18 -5.21
CA PHE A 207 23.57 -3.20 -4.82
C PHE A 207 23.35 -4.31 -5.86
N PHE A 208 23.75 -4.13 -7.12
CA PHE A 208 23.56 -5.14 -8.14
C PHE A 208 24.37 -6.44 -7.93
N PRO A 209 25.61 -6.41 -7.40
CA PRO A 209 26.30 -7.63 -7.00
C PRO A 209 25.50 -8.48 -6.02
N ILE A 210 24.86 -7.84 -5.03
CA ILE A 210 24.01 -8.51 -4.04
C ILE A 210 22.74 -9.10 -4.70
N ILE A 211 22.13 -8.39 -5.67
CA ILE A 211 21.03 -8.93 -6.46
C ILE A 211 21.42 -10.19 -7.22
N SER A 212 22.63 -10.20 -7.81
CA SER A 212 23.16 -11.36 -8.52
C SER A 212 23.40 -12.55 -7.57
N GLU A 213 23.89 -12.33 -6.37
CA GLU A 213 24.03 -13.39 -5.36
C GLU A 213 22.65 -13.92 -4.91
N LEU A 214 21.69 -13.02 -4.67
CA LEU A 214 20.35 -13.40 -4.22
C LEU A 214 19.59 -14.23 -5.25
N ILE A 215 19.78 -13.99 -6.55
CA ILE A 215 19.09 -14.80 -7.58
C ILE A 215 19.64 -16.21 -7.63
N TYR A 216 20.96 -16.38 -7.40
CA TYR A 216 21.63 -17.69 -7.39
C TYR A 216 21.58 -18.38 -6.02
N GLN A 217 21.06 -17.76 -4.99
CA GLN A 217 20.97 -18.36 -3.65
C GLN A 217 20.18 -19.67 -3.62
N LYS A 218 19.23 -19.83 -4.53
CA LYS A 218 18.41 -21.02 -4.71
C LYS A 218 18.05 -21.15 -6.18
N GLU A 219 18.12 -22.37 -6.71
CA GLU A 219 17.76 -22.68 -8.07
C GLU A 219 16.32 -22.25 -8.42
N ILE A 220 16.13 -21.71 -9.61
CA ILE A 220 14.84 -21.26 -10.12
C ILE A 220 14.31 -22.33 -11.08
N LEU A 221 13.57 -23.28 -10.53
CA LEU A 221 13.05 -24.44 -11.27
C LEU A 221 11.81 -24.14 -12.16
N LYS A 222 11.09 -23.07 -11.82
CA LYS A 222 9.83 -22.72 -12.49
C LYS A 222 9.99 -21.50 -13.38
N PRO A 223 9.22 -21.41 -14.48
CA PRO A 223 9.19 -20.20 -15.30
C PRO A 223 8.81 -18.96 -14.49
N VAL A 224 9.51 -17.86 -14.74
CA VAL A 224 9.34 -16.60 -14.00
C VAL A 224 8.49 -15.63 -14.81
N ARG A 225 7.38 -15.22 -14.21
CA ARG A 225 6.43 -14.26 -14.77
C ARG A 225 6.79 -12.81 -14.47
N LEU A 226 7.39 -12.54 -13.31
CA LEU A 226 7.73 -11.19 -12.86
C LEU A 226 9.03 -11.21 -12.06
N LEU A 227 9.85 -10.22 -12.30
CA LEU A 227 11.00 -9.88 -11.47
C LEU A 227 10.86 -8.47 -10.91
N GLY A 228 11.35 -8.27 -9.69
CA GLY A 228 11.37 -6.96 -9.03
C GLY A 228 12.58 -6.81 -8.12
N ILE A 229 12.99 -5.58 -7.92
CA ILE A 229 14.01 -5.17 -6.96
C ILE A 229 13.40 -4.10 -6.05
N SER A 230 13.68 -4.19 -4.77
CA SER A 230 13.28 -3.19 -3.78
C SER A 230 14.42 -2.92 -2.80
N ILE A 231 14.64 -1.65 -2.51
CA ILE A 231 15.54 -1.18 -1.47
C ILE A 231 14.70 -0.61 -0.33
N SER A 232 14.94 -1.06 0.90
CA SER A 232 14.23 -0.62 2.11
C SER A 232 15.20 -0.28 3.23
N SER A 233 14.68 0.02 4.43
CA SER A 233 15.48 0.63 5.51
C SER A 233 16.13 1.92 5.00
N LEU A 234 15.26 2.80 4.44
CA LEU A 234 15.70 4.03 3.80
C LEU A 234 16.13 5.06 4.84
N VAL A 235 17.18 5.79 4.50
CA VAL A 235 17.67 6.99 5.18
C VAL A 235 17.70 8.11 4.15
N ASN A 236 17.10 9.25 4.46
CA ASN A 236 17.16 10.43 3.62
C ASN A 236 18.39 11.24 3.97
N ASP A 237 19.02 11.87 2.98
CA ASP A 237 20.19 12.70 3.23
C ASP A 237 19.86 13.91 4.14
N ASN A 238 18.63 14.37 4.14
CA ASN A 238 18.14 15.43 5.02
C ASN A 238 17.99 14.99 6.51
N ASP A 239 17.74 13.71 6.77
CA ASP A 239 17.58 13.20 8.16
C ASP A 239 18.93 13.23 8.94
N LYS A 240 20.06 13.26 8.23
CA LYS A 240 21.39 13.39 8.85
C LYS A 240 21.69 14.80 9.35
N ILE A 241 21.07 15.81 8.78
CA ILE A 241 21.31 17.21 9.18
C ILE A 241 20.63 17.49 10.51
N GLU A 242 19.43 16.95 10.76
CA GLU A 242 18.72 17.10 12.02
C GLU A 242 19.42 16.36 13.18
N THR A 243 19.94 15.14 12.95
CA THR A 243 20.68 14.39 13.98
C THR A 243 22.02 15.03 14.35
N PHE A 244 22.68 15.74 13.45
CA PHE A 244 23.91 16.49 13.77
C PHE A 244 23.60 17.79 14.56
N LEU A 245 22.50 18.46 14.27
CA LEU A 245 22.06 19.64 15.02
C LEU A 245 21.62 19.30 16.44
N ASP A 246 20.92 18.17 16.64
CA ASP A 246 20.52 17.68 17.97
C ASP A 246 21.71 17.26 18.86
N LEU A 247 22.81 16.78 18.24
CA LEU A 247 24.03 16.44 19.00
C LEU A 247 24.86 17.68 19.41
N GLN A 248 24.68 18.79 18.72
CA GLN A 248 25.41 20.04 19.01
C GLN A 248 24.70 20.90 20.08
N CYS A 249 23.45 20.62 20.39
CA CYS A 249 22.66 21.37 21.41
C CYS A 249 22.72 20.78 22.83
N LYS A 250 23.54 19.79 23.10
CA LYS A 250 23.74 19.20 24.45
C LYS A 250 25.09 19.57 25.04
N PHE A 251 25.30 20.84 25.28
CA PHE A 251 26.27 21.31 26.26
C PHE A 251 25.47 21.93 27.43
N ASP A 252 25.24 21.12 28.46
CA ASP A 252 24.85 21.64 29.79
C ASP A 252 26.12 22.22 30.46
N PHE A 253 26.10 23.54 30.71
CA PHE A 253 27.05 24.19 31.58
C PHE A 253 26.52 24.18 33.01
#